data_802af085d77313fed8a24ed623a49c89
#
_entry.id   802af085d77313fed8a24ed623a49c89
#
_cell.length_a   1.000
_cell.length_b   1.000
_cell.length_c   1.000
_cell.angle_alpha   90.00
_cell.angle_beta   90.00
_cell.angle_gamma   90.00
#
_symmetry.space_group_name_H-M   'P 1'
#
loop_
_entity.id
_entity.type
_entity.pdbx_description
1 polymer ?
#
loop_
_entity_poly.entity_id
_entity_poly.type
_entity_poly.pdbx_seq_one_letter_code
_entity_poly.pdbx_strand_id
1 'polypeptide(L)'
;ANKPLFSSSSLMVNLEPKWKNKPSFSNEGGDINTIKPETVAQSIINLLKVEKCKVNFKTLHVGDQYDNKIVEVIPTSFNRLSLLPNQELFIRADYGFDENVFAEYCKNYKASVFLNALIQPHHLQNFAANINNLFIFIKKEDDIIPNSYLRAVKNLNVNINLLVKNKKHLNY
;
A
#
# COMPACT_ATOMS: atom_id res chain seq x y z
N ALA A 1 16.39 4.01 -33.35
CA ALA A 1 16.13 2.96 -32.35
C ALA A 1 17.33 2.01 -32.38
N ASN A 2 18.03 1.90 -31.27
CA ASN A 2 19.05 0.86 -31.11
C ASN A 2 18.34 -0.50 -31.12
N LYS A 3 18.43 -1.20 -32.23
CA LYS A 3 18.01 -2.60 -32.29
C LYS A 3 18.93 -3.40 -31.37
N PRO A 4 18.39 -4.14 -30.40
CA PRO A 4 19.23 -4.99 -29.56
C PRO A 4 19.98 -6.01 -30.43
N LEU A 5 21.20 -6.33 -30.01
CA LEU A 5 22.11 -7.27 -30.65
C LEU A 5 21.69 -8.75 -30.55
N PHE A 6 20.38 -9.04 -30.41
CA PHE A 6 19.90 -10.42 -30.31
C PHE A 6 19.63 -10.99 -31.72
N SER A 7 20.17 -12.17 -31.96
CA SER A 7 20.11 -12.88 -33.26
C SER A 7 18.74 -13.50 -33.57
N SER A 8 17.79 -13.48 -32.63
CA SER A 8 16.46 -14.08 -32.79
C SER A 8 15.36 -13.10 -32.36
N SER A 9 14.52 -12.66 -33.28
CA SER A 9 13.36 -11.81 -33.05
C SER A 9 12.28 -12.50 -32.19
N SER A 10 12.31 -13.84 -32.04
CA SER A 10 11.38 -14.62 -31.28
C SER A 10 11.59 -14.51 -29.76
N LEU A 11 12.75 -14.00 -29.31
CA LEU A 11 13.09 -13.84 -27.90
C LEU A 11 12.98 -12.37 -27.43
N MET A 12 12.40 -11.50 -28.26
CA MET A 12 12.38 -10.09 -27.98
C MET A 12 11.01 -9.49 -28.29
N VAL A 13 10.53 -8.67 -27.36
CA VAL A 13 9.37 -7.81 -27.58
C VAL A 13 9.80 -6.36 -27.38
N ASN A 14 9.58 -5.54 -28.40
CA ASN A 14 9.79 -4.10 -28.32
C ASN A 14 8.50 -3.41 -27.87
N LEU A 15 8.53 -2.76 -26.71
CA LEU A 15 7.44 -1.96 -26.19
C LEU A 15 7.78 -0.49 -26.42
N GLU A 16 6.95 0.19 -27.17
CA GLU A 16 7.14 1.62 -27.45
C GLU A 16 6.18 2.49 -26.64
N PRO A 17 6.66 3.61 -26.06
CA PRO A 17 5.79 4.57 -25.39
C PRO A 17 4.88 5.28 -26.40
N LYS A 18 3.79 5.86 -25.94
CA LYS A 18 2.95 6.72 -26.77
C LYS A 18 3.65 8.06 -27.00
N TRP A 19 3.74 8.46 -28.25
CA TRP A 19 4.31 9.73 -28.65
C TRP A 19 3.21 10.73 -28.95
N LYS A 20 3.31 11.95 -28.44
CA LYS A 20 2.43 13.07 -28.86
C LYS A 20 2.82 13.55 -30.26
N ASN A 21 4.13 13.69 -30.50
CA ASN A 21 4.72 14.02 -31.80
C ASN A 21 5.99 13.18 -31.94
N LYS A 22 5.98 12.14 -32.77
CA LYS A 22 7.16 11.30 -32.97
C LYS A 22 8.20 12.04 -33.83
N PRO A 23 9.32 12.48 -33.27
CA PRO A 23 10.36 13.10 -34.07
C PRO A 23 11.01 12.04 -34.96
N SER A 24 11.34 12.42 -36.20
CA SER A 24 11.90 11.50 -37.21
C SER A 24 13.28 10.96 -36.85
N PHE A 25 14.03 11.59 -35.96
CA PHE A 25 15.44 11.29 -35.71
C PHE A 25 15.85 11.17 -34.22
N SER A 26 14.97 11.34 -33.25
CA SER A 26 15.33 11.20 -31.84
C SER A 26 14.36 10.30 -31.09
N ASN A 27 14.91 9.56 -30.12
CA ASN A 27 14.12 8.81 -29.17
C ASN A 27 13.72 9.67 -27.97
N GLU A 28 14.05 10.95 -28.00
CA GLU A 28 13.72 11.91 -26.96
C GLU A 28 12.26 12.33 -27.06
N GLY A 29 11.55 12.37 -25.93
CA GLY A 29 10.18 12.85 -25.84
C GLY A 29 9.09 11.77 -25.84
N GLY A 30 9.44 10.49 -25.89
CA GLY A 30 8.51 9.41 -25.58
C GLY A 30 8.39 9.25 -24.07
N ASP A 31 7.18 9.48 -23.54
CA ASP A 31 6.94 9.25 -22.13
C ASP A 31 6.87 7.74 -21.85
N ILE A 32 7.92 7.20 -21.24
CA ILE A 32 8.03 5.79 -20.87
C ILE A 32 6.91 5.34 -19.93
N ASN A 33 6.35 6.28 -19.16
CA ASN A 33 5.24 6.01 -18.26
C ASN A 33 3.93 5.68 -18.98
N THR A 34 3.88 5.87 -20.30
CA THR A 34 2.75 5.42 -21.15
C THR A 34 2.79 3.92 -21.44
N ILE A 35 3.91 3.25 -21.19
CA ILE A 35 4.02 1.79 -21.25
C ILE A 35 3.47 1.24 -19.93
N LYS A 36 2.30 0.62 -20.00
CA LYS A 36 1.64 0.08 -18.83
C LYS A 36 2.40 -1.13 -18.27
N PRO A 37 2.61 -1.22 -16.93
CA PRO A 37 3.26 -2.37 -16.32
C PRO A 37 2.58 -3.71 -16.67
N GLU A 38 1.25 -3.73 -16.81
CA GLU A 38 0.51 -4.92 -17.23
C GLU A 38 0.91 -5.38 -18.64
N THR A 39 1.20 -4.44 -19.54
CA THR A 39 1.67 -4.76 -20.91
C THR A 39 3.05 -5.39 -20.86
N VAL A 40 3.94 -4.89 -20.01
CA VAL A 40 5.27 -5.46 -19.79
C VAL A 40 5.15 -6.88 -19.23
N ALA A 41 4.36 -7.05 -18.17
CA ALA A 41 4.14 -8.34 -17.53
C ALA A 41 3.53 -9.36 -18.50
N GLN A 42 2.51 -8.98 -19.28
CA GLN A 42 1.91 -9.89 -20.28
C GLN A 42 2.91 -10.25 -21.39
N SER A 43 3.76 -9.33 -21.80
CA SER A 43 4.78 -9.61 -22.81
C SER A 43 5.81 -10.61 -22.30
N ILE A 44 6.22 -10.53 -21.03
CA ILE A 44 7.12 -11.51 -20.40
C ILE A 44 6.46 -12.89 -20.33
N ILE A 45 5.20 -12.96 -19.89
CA ILE A 45 4.42 -14.22 -19.84
C ILE A 45 4.36 -14.88 -21.21
N ASN A 46 4.09 -14.09 -22.25
CA ASN A 46 4.03 -14.57 -23.63
C ASN A 46 5.40 -15.09 -24.13
N LEU A 47 6.50 -14.37 -23.84
CA LEU A 47 7.85 -14.80 -24.18
C LEU A 47 8.23 -16.11 -23.48
N LEU A 48 7.84 -16.29 -22.22
CA LEU A 48 8.09 -17.51 -21.45
C LEU A 48 7.14 -18.65 -21.80
N LYS A 49 6.19 -18.42 -22.72
CA LYS A 49 5.16 -19.39 -23.15
C LYS A 49 4.37 -20.01 -21.99
N VAL A 50 4.05 -19.21 -20.98
CA VAL A 50 3.27 -19.65 -19.82
C VAL A 50 1.78 -19.55 -20.16
N GLU A 51 1.20 -20.62 -20.69
CA GLU A 51 -0.15 -20.62 -21.28
C GLU A 51 -1.30 -20.33 -20.30
N LYS A 52 -1.13 -20.64 -19.01
CA LYS A 52 -2.20 -20.54 -18.01
C LYS A 52 -2.15 -19.25 -17.17
N CYS A 53 -1.21 -18.36 -17.45
CA CYS A 53 -1.06 -17.12 -16.71
C CYS A 53 -1.53 -15.94 -17.55
N LYS A 54 -2.43 -15.11 -17.00
CA LYS A 54 -2.88 -13.86 -17.60
C LYS A 54 -2.79 -12.75 -16.57
N VAL A 55 -2.37 -11.57 -17.00
CA VAL A 55 -2.42 -10.38 -16.17
C VAL A 55 -3.86 -9.90 -16.08
N ASN A 56 -4.44 -9.97 -14.89
CA ASN A 56 -5.85 -9.61 -14.61
C ASN A 56 -5.99 -8.37 -13.72
N PHE A 57 -4.94 -7.60 -13.52
CA PHE A 57 -4.94 -6.38 -12.75
C PHE A 57 -4.63 -5.16 -13.65
N LYS A 58 -5.00 -4.00 -13.17
CA LYS A 58 -4.62 -2.70 -13.74
C LYS A 58 -3.77 -1.97 -12.73
N THR A 59 -2.67 -1.40 -13.19
CA THR A 59 -1.86 -0.49 -12.38
C THR A 59 -2.35 0.94 -12.56
N LEU A 60 -2.28 1.71 -11.48
CA LEU A 60 -2.51 3.14 -11.50
C LEU A 60 -1.15 3.84 -11.56
N HIS A 61 -0.94 4.62 -12.63
CA HIS A 61 0.23 5.51 -12.70
C HIS A 61 -0.07 6.79 -11.91
N VAL A 62 0.71 7.06 -10.90
CA VAL A 62 0.51 8.20 -10.01
C VAL A 62 1.22 9.46 -10.52
N GLY A 63 2.24 9.32 -11.36
CA GLY A 63 2.97 10.44 -11.98
C GLY A 63 4.03 11.07 -11.09
N ASP A 64 4.78 12.02 -11.66
CA ASP A 64 5.94 12.63 -11.02
C ASP A 64 5.58 13.64 -9.91
N GLN A 65 4.32 14.08 -9.86
CA GLN A 65 3.81 15.00 -8.84
C GLN A 65 3.23 14.28 -7.61
N TYR A 66 3.40 12.97 -7.54
CA TYR A 66 2.97 12.21 -6.37
C TYR A 66 3.89 12.51 -5.19
N ASP A 67 3.36 13.27 -4.27
CA ASP A 67 4.02 13.49 -2.98
C ASP A 67 3.61 12.36 -2.03
N ASN A 68 4.55 11.46 -1.78
CA ASN A 68 4.32 10.31 -0.89
C ASN A 68 4.31 10.79 0.57
N LYS A 69 3.13 11.20 1.05
CA LYS A 69 2.93 11.63 2.44
C LYS A 69 2.74 10.48 3.41
N ILE A 70 2.55 9.27 2.89
CA ILE A 70 2.22 8.10 3.68
C ILE A 70 3.23 7.00 3.38
N VAL A 71 3.78 6.42 4.42
CA VAL A 71 4.58 5.19 4.36
C VAL A 71 3.79 4.09 5.04
N GLU A 72 3.44 3.03 4.31
CA GLU A 72 2.73 1.88 4.85
C GLU A 72 3.68 0.75 5.21
N VAL A 73 3.43 0.12 6.37
CA VAL A 73 4.12 -1.09 6.80
C VAL A 73 3.12 -2.13 7.31
N ILE A 74 3.43 -3.40 7.07
CA ILE A 74 2.71 -4.52 7.68
C ILE A 74 3.60 -5.00 8.84
N PRO A 75 3.11 -5.03 10.09
CA PRO A 75 3.92 -5.38 11.25
C PRO A 75 4.13 -6.89 11.37
N THR A 76 4.79 -7.50 10.39
CA THR A 76 5.23 -8.91 10.37
C THR A 76 6.75 -9.03 10.35
N SER A 77 7.46 -7.95 9.99
CA SER A 77 8.90 -7.84 10.06
C SER A 77 9.28 -6.38 10.30
N PHE A 78 10.25 -6.14 11.19
CA PHE A 78 10.72 -4.79 11.49
C PHE A 78 11.81 -4.37 10.51
N ASN A 79 11.58 -3.23 9.88
CA ASN A 79 12.58 -2.53 9.06
C ASN A 79 12.73 -1.10 9.58
N ARG A 80 13.96 -0.67 9.79
CA ARG A 80 14.21 0.72 10.16
C ARG A 80 13.86 1.64 9.00
N LEU A 81 12.99 2.62 9.27
CA LEU A 81 12.50 3.55 8.25
C LEU A 81 13.22 4.90 8.38
N SER A 82 13.47 5.53 7.24
CA SER A 82 13.89 6.93 7.16
C SER A 82 12.71 7.75 6.66
N LEU A 83 11.88 8.24 7.59
CA LEU A 83 10.71 9.06 7.25
C LEU A 83 11.13 10.51 7.00
N LEU A 84 10.58 11.12 5.96
CA LEU A 84 10.69 12.56 5.72
C LEU A 84 9.80 13.32 6.71
N PRO A 85 10.07 14.60 7.01
CA PRO A 85 9.32 15.37 7.99
C PRO A 85 7.81 15.50 7.72
N ASN A 86 7.40 15.38 6.45
CA ASN A 86 6.01 15.47 6.01
C ASN A 86 5.33 14.10 5.82
N GLN A 87 6.03 13.01 6.16
CA GLN A 87 5.49 11.65 6.01
C GLN A 87 4.89 11.13 7.30
N GLU A 88 3.76 10.45 7.18
CA GLU A 88 3.08 9.73 8.24
C GLU A 88 3.24 8.23 8.05
N LEU A 89 3.52 7.52 9.13
CA LEU A 89 3.58 6.07 9.12
C LEU A 89 2.17 5.48 9.32
N PHE A 90 1.78 4.59 8.42
CA PHE A 90 0.57 3.79 8.53
C PHE A 90 0.94 2.33 8.78
N ILE A 91 0.57 1.83 9.98
CA ILE A 91 0.80 0.43 10.35
C ILE A 91 -0.46 -0.36 9.98
N ARG A 92 -0.33 -1.25 8.99
CA ARG A 92 -1.41 -2.07 8.44
C ARG A 92 -1.52 -3.41 9.16
N ALA A 93 -1.91 -3.36 10.43
CA ALA A 93 -2.12 -4.57 11.24
C ALA A 93 -3.37 -5.38 10.79
N ASP A 94 -4.17 -4.82 9.86
CA ASP A 94 -5.28 -5.49 9.20
C ASP A 94 -4.84 -6.52 8.14
N TYR A 95 -3.60 -6.46 7.65
CA TYR A 95 -3.00 -7.42 6.72
C TYR A 95 -2.13 -8.48 7.38
N GLY A 96 -1.56 -8.18 8.52
CA GLY A 96 -0.73 -9.10 9.29
C GLY A 96 -0.28 -8.45 10.58
N PHE A 97 -0.11 -9.23 11.65
CA PHE A 97 0.20 -8.70 12.97
C PHE A 97 1.14 -9.64 13.73
N ASP A 98 2.28 -9.11 14.10
CA ASP A 98 3.18 -9.64 15.13
C ASP A 98 3.32 -8.57 16.21
N GLU A 99 3.05 -8.93 17.45
CA GLU A 99 3.00 -7.99 18.56
C GLU A 99 4.35 -7.33 18.84
N ASN A 100 5.45 -8.09 18.76
CA ASN A 100 6.79 -7.56 19.01
C ASN A 100 7.21 -6.58 17.93
N VAL A 101 6.90 -6.91 16.66
CA VAL A 101 7.19 -6.04 15.51
C VAL A 101 6.35 -4.77 15.58
N PHE A 102 5.06 -4.89 15.92
CA PHE A 102 4.18 -3.75 16.14
C PHE A 102 4.72 -2.82 17.24
N ALA A 103 5.13 -3.41 18.37
CA ALA A 103 5.74 -2.68 19.48
C ALA A 103 7.02 -1.92 19.05
N GLU A 104 7.88 -2.55 18.23
CA GLU A 104 9.08 -1.90 17.72
C GLU A 104 8.78 -0.71 16.81
N TYR A 105 7.77 -0.82 15.93
CA TYR A 105 7.34 0.33 15.13
C TYR A 105 6.79 1.46 16.03
N CYS A 106 5.90 1.15 16.96
CA CYS A 106 5.30 2.14 17.85
C CYS A 106 6.28 2.76 18.85
N LYS A 107 7.38 2.09 19.20
CA LYS A 107 8.45 2.69 20.01
C LYS A 107 9.24 3.74 19.24
N ASN A 108 9.47 3.51 17.94
CA ASN A 108 10.40 4.31 17.15
C ASN A 108 9.72 5.39 16.32
N TYR A 109 8.41 5.27 16.06
CA TYR A 109 7.71 6.16 15.13
C TYR A 109 6.33 6.55 15.66
N LYS A 110 5.90 7.76 15.31
CA LYS A 110 4.49 8.14 15.39
C LYS A 110 3.75 7.57 14.20
N ALA A 111 2.62 6.92 14.45
CA ALA A 111 1.89 6.19 13.43
C ALA A 111 0.38 6.28 13.57
N SER A 112 -0.32 6.09 12.45
CA SER A 112 -1.72 5.72 12.40
C SER A 112 -1.83 4.21 12.20
N VAL A 113 -2.68 3.53 12.96
CA VAL A 113 -2.78 2.07 13.01
C VAL A 113 -4.11 1.61 12.43
N PHE A 114 -4.08 0.63 11.52
CA PHE A 114 -5.26 0.00 10.93
C PHE A 114 -5.44 -1.40 11.47
N LEU A 115 -6.63 -1.70 11.99
CA LEU A 115 -6.97 -2.97 12.63
C LEU A 115 -8.20 -3.61 11.97
N ASN A 116 -8.20 -4.92 11.90
CA ASN A 116 -9.37 -5.74 11.59
C ASN A 116 -9.79 -6.66 12.74
N ALA A 117 -9.03 -6.62 13.84
CA ALA A 117 -9.30 -7.27 15.10
C ALA A 117 -8.89 -6.32 16.23
N LEU A 118 -9.54 -6.43 17.39
CA LEU A 118 -9.25 -5.54 18.51
C LEU A 118 -7.94 -5.96 19.19
N ILE A 119 -6.97 -5.05 19.23
CA ILE A 119 -5.78 -5.20 20.06
C ILE A 119 -6.15 -4.88 21.50
N GLN A 120 -5.68 -5.66 22.45
CA GLN A 120 -5.98 -5.43 23.86
C GLN A 120 -5.50 -4.03 24.30
N PRO A 121 -6.33 -3.26 25.05
CA PRO A 121 -6.00 -1.87 25.41
C PRO A 121 -4.67 -1.72 26.15
N HIS A 122 -4.26 -2.72 26.95
CA HIS A 122 -3.01 -2.66 27.68
C HIS A 122 -1.76 -2.69 26.76
N HIS A 123 -1.83 -3.34 25.58
CA HIS A 123 -0.77 -3.30 24.57
C HIS A 123 -0.70 -1.91 23.92
N LEU A 124 -1.82 -1.24 23.71
CA LEU A 124 -1.85 0.12 23.17
C LEU A 124 -1.35 1.16 24.20
N GLN A 125 -1.56 0.92 25.49
CA GLN A 125 -1.23 1.84 26.57
C GLN A 125 0.27 2.22 26.56
N ASN A 126 1.14 1.24 26.32
CA ASN A 126 2.57 1.46 26.30
C ASN A 126 3.05 2.35 25.14
N PHE A 127 2.24 2.51 24.13
CA PHE A 127 2.58 3.24 22.88
C PHE A 127 1.61 4.35 22.53
N ALA A 128 0.65 4.63 23.40
CA ALA A 128 -0.44 5.58 23.14
C ALA A 128 0.06 6.97 22.70
N ALA A 129 1.18 7.44 23.25
CA ALA A 129 1.79 8.71 22.89
C ALA A 129 2.31 8.76 21.43
N ASN A 130 2.54 7.60 20.82
CA ASN A 130 3.05 7.46 19.46
C ASN A 130 1.96 6.99 18.47
N ILE A 131 0.73 6.76 18.93
CA ILE A 131 -0.40 6.41 18.06
C ILE A 131 -1.26 7.66 17.86
N ASN A 132 -1.22 8.20 16.65
CA ASN A 132 -2.02 9.38 16.28
C ASN A 132 -3.50 9.01 16.09
N ASN A 133 -3.75 7.97 15.30
CA ASN A 133 -5.08 7.50 14.96
C ASN A 133 -5.15 5.97 15.01
N LEU A 134 -6.28 5.46 15.47
CA LEU A 134 -6.61 4.05 15.42
C LEU A 134 -7.82 3.88 14.48
N PHE A 135 -7.63 3.20 13.37
CA PHE A 135 -8.66 2.89 12.39
C PHE A 135 -9.10 1.43 12.59
N ILE A 136 -10.36 1.22 12.89
CA ILE A 136 -10.91 -0.12 13.12
C ILE A 136 -11.90 -0.45 12.00
N PHE A 137 -11.61 -1.51 11.25
CA PHE A 137 -12.50 -1.99 10.19
C PHE A 137 -13.63 -2.83 10.77
N ILE A 138 -14.86 -2.41 10.49
CA ILE A 138 -16.07 -3.17 10.77
C ILE A 138 -16.48 -3.87 9.48
N LYS A 139 -16.26 -5.19 9.41
CA LYS A 139 -16.49 -5.98 8.20
C LYS A 139 -17.90 -6.50 8.08
N LYS A 140 -18.55 -6.79 9.21
CA LYS A 140 -19.87 -7.39 9.30
C LYS A 140 -20.76 -6.60 10.25
N GLU A 141 -22.07 -6.73 10.09
CA GLU A 141 -23.07 -6.10 10.98
C GLU A 141 -22.95 -6.59 12.42
N ASP A 142 -22.46 -7.82 12.63
CA ASP A 142 -22.29 -8.44 13.94
C ASP A 142 -20.94 -8.15 14.60
N ASP A 143 -20.05 -7.40 13.92
CA ASP A 143 -18.76 -7.00 14.49
C ASP A 143 -18.98 -5.89 15.53
N ILE A 144 -19.45 -6.27 16.71
CA ILE A 144 -19.72 -5.33 17.82
C ILE A 144 -18.40 -5.00 18.52
N ILE A 145 -18.05 -3.70 18.52
CA ILE A 145 -16.96 -3.22 19.34
C ILE A 145 -17.49 -2.94 20.75
N PRO A 146 -17.00 -3.63 21.80
CA PRO A 146 -17.48 -3.41 23.15
C PRO A 146 -17.31 -1.94 23.60
N ASN A 147 -18.33 -1.35 24.21
CA ASN A 147 -18.24 0.01 24.75
C ASN A 147 -17.11 0.15 25.79
N SER A 148 -16.81 -0.92 26.54
CA SER A 148 -15.68 -0.97 27.47
C SER A 148 -14.34 -0.78 26.74
N TYR A 149 -14.19 -1.39 25.56
CA TYR A 149 -12.99 -1.21 24.72
C TYR A 149 -12.86 0.23 24.24
N LEU A 150 -13.92 0.80 23.67
CA LEU A 150 -13.91 2.19 23.19
C LEU A 150 -13.57 3.18 24.33
N ARG A 151 -14.13 2.97 25.52
CA ARG A 151 -13.81 3.79 26.70
C ARG A 151 -12.35 3.63 27.12
N ALA A 152 -11.82 2.40 27.14
CA ALA A 152 -10.44 2.14 27.50
C ALA A 152 -9.47 2.81 26.52
N VAL A 153 -9.69 2.69 25.21
CA VAL A 153 -8.84 3.34 24.20
C VAL A 153 -8.99 4.87 24.23
N LYS A 154 -10.21 5.39 24.43
CA LYS A 154 -10.43 6.84 24.59
C LYS A 154 -9.63 7.42 25.74
N ASN A 155 -9.51 6.71 26.86
CA ASN A 155 -8.73 7.14 28.02
C ASN A 155 -7.22 7.21 27.74
N LEU A 156 -6.76 6.61 26.64
CA LEU A 156 -5.36 6.70 26.18
C LEU A 156 -5.08 7.94 25.32
N ASN A 157 -6.06 8.81 25.09
CA ASN A 157 -5.99 9.97 24.19
C ASN A 157 -5.67 9.61 22.72
N VAL A 158 -6.03 8.40 22.29
CA VAL A 158 -5.89 7.96 20.91
C VAL A 158 -7.19 8.26 20.16
N ASN A 159 -7.07 8.87 18.97
CA ASN A 159 -8.21 9.12 18.10
C ASN A 159 -8.72 7.81 17.51
N ILE A 160 -10.00 7.49 17.70
CA ILE A 160 -10.61 6.27 17.16
C ILE A 160 -11.46 6.63 15.94
N ASN A 161 -11.18 5.95 14.83
CA ASN A 161 -11.92 6.07 13.58
C ASN A 161 -12.51 4.70 13.20
N LEU A 162 -13.82 4.61 13.07
CA LEU A 162 -14.49 3.39 12.65
C LEU A 162 -14.66 3.41 11.13
N LEU A 163 -14.13 2.42 10.46
CA LEU A 163 -14.22 2.26 9.00
C LEU A 163 -15.27 1.18 8.71
N VAL A 164 -16.38 1.58 8.14
CA VAL A 164 -17.50 0.69 7.81
C VAL A 164 -17.61 0.48 6.30
N LYS A 165 -17.85 -0.75 5.89
CA LYS A 165 -18.01 -1.10 4.47
C LYS A 165 -19.31 -0.53 3.88
N ASN A 166 -20.35 -0.35 4.70
CA ASN A 166 -21.65 0.12 4.25
C ASN A 166 -22.25 1.07 5.28
N LYS A 167 -22.93 2.14 4.82
CA LYS A 167 -23.63 3.11 5.69
C LYS A 167 -24.67 2.47 6.63
N LYS A 168 -25.23 1.32 6.28
CA LYS A 168 -26.15 0.55 7.15
C LYS A 168 -25.52 0.11 8.47
N HIS A 169 -24.19 0.05 8.54
CA HIS A 169 -23.43 -0.32 9.75
C HIS A 169 -23.20 0.86 10.71
N LEU A 170 -23.70 2.05 10.39
CA LEU A 170 -23.54 3.27 11.23
C LEU A 170 -24.67 3.48 12.24
N ASN A 171 -25.65 2.60 12.31
CA ASN A 171 -26.74 2.68 13.28
C ASN A 171 -26.30 2.07 14.62
N TYR A 172 -25.45 2.80 15.34
CA TYR A 172 -25.11 2.57 16.74
C TYR A 172 -25.71 3.68 17.61
#